data_1473aa70d2dd70b5261b00bcbc453fd0
#
_entry.id   1473aa70d2dd70b5261b00bcbc453fd0
#
_cell.length_a   1.000
_cell.length_b   1.000
_cell.length_c   1.000
_cell.angle_alpha   90.00
_cell.angle_beta   90.00
_cell.angle_gamma   90.00
#
_symmetry.space_group_name_H-M   'P 1'
#
loop_
_entity.id
_entity.type
_entity.pdbx_description
1 polymer ?
#
loop_
_entity_poly.entity_id
_entity_poly.type
_entity_poly.pdbx_seq_one_letter_code
_entity_poly.pdbx_strand_id
1 'polypeptide(L)'
;MTSENIKFKQYDAMAFHVKSNDNNFEIFSLKGMLDYPNKAEECSDKKREITNEIKSNLNYEDLHSYEGFFGKKLGESIAFITDIDLLGGDAIRVWCTTWDKKNKDSKNWIDTLNVSAGSKPFFDFLNNEAYK
;
A
#
# COMPACT_ATOMS: atom_id res chain seq x y z
N MET A 1 22.95 4.97 8.88
CA MET A 1 21.80 5.85 9.20
C MET A 1 21.43 6.77 8.07
N THR A 2 22.40 7.33 7.37
CA THR A 2 22.12 8.26 6.24
C THR A 2 21.44 7.61 5.06
N SER A 3 21.70 6.34 4.76
CA SER A 3 21.08 5.63 3.63
C SER A 3 19.59 5.35 3.87
N GLU A 4 19.21 5.05 5.10
CA GLU A 4 17.81 4.84 5.47
C GLU A 4 17.01 6.13 5.36
N ASN A 5 17.58 7.24 5.79
CA ASN A 5 16.93 8.54 5.69
C ASN A 5 16.67 8.95 4.24
N ILE A 6 17.57 8.61 3.32
CA ILE A 6 17.40 8.89 1.89
C ILE A 6 16.20 8.10 1.33
N LYS A 7 16.05 6.84 1.70
CA LYS A 7 14.92 6.01 1.26
C LYS A 7 13.56 6.56 1.72
N PHE A 8 13.49 7.03 2.95
CA PHE A 8 12.25 7.59 3.49
C PHE A 8 11.85 8.89 2.80
N LYS A 9 12.80 9.67 2.29
CA LYS A 9 12.51 10.91 1.55
C LYS A 9 11.80 10.70 0.23
N GLN A 10 11.72 9.48 -0.28
CA GLN A 10 10.99 9.19 -1.51
C GLN A 10 9.47 9.16 -1.32
N TYR A 11 9.00 9.13 -0.08
CA TYR A 11 7.58 9.05 0.25
C TYR A 11 7.14 10.29 1.03
N ASP A 12 5.92 10.75 0.75
CA ASP A 12 5.32 11.87 1.47
C ASP A 12 4.89 11.48 2.88
N ALA A 13 4.57 10.21 3.09
CA ALA A 13 4.23 9.67 4.41
C ALA A 13 4.64 8.21 4.52
N MET A 14 4.93 7.78 5.74
CA MET A 14 5.28 6.40 6.06
C MET A 14 4.50 5.96 7.29
N ALA A 15 4.10 4.70 7.31
CA ALA A 15 3.45 4.08 8.46
C ALA A 15 3.96 2.65 8.62
N PHE A 16 3.98 2.16 9.85
CA PHE A 16 4.33 0.77 10.11
C PHE A 16 3.54 0.26 11.30
N HIS A 17 3.33 -1.05 11.33
CA HIS A 17 2.61 -1.72 12.40
C HIS A 17 3.55 -2.62 13.18
N VAL A 18 3.49 -2.52 14.50
CA VAL A 18 4.23 -3.38 15.43
C VAL A 18 3.24 -4.14 16.29
N LYS A 19 3.65 -5.31 16.77
CA LYS A 19 2.80 -6.11 17.66
C LYS A 19 2.72 -5.45 19.04
N SER A 20 1.49 -5.32 19.58
CA SER A 20 1.28 -4.84 20.94
C SER A 20 2.01 -5.73 21.94
N ASN A 21 2.64 -5.11 22.93
CA ASN A 21 3.33 -5.82 24.01
C ASN A 21 4.55 -6.65 23.55
N ASP A 22 5.06 -6.38 22.37
CA ASP A 22 6.29 -6.99 21.90
C ASP A 22 7.48 -6.12 22.33
N ASN A 23 8.33 -6.67 23.19
CA ASN A 23 9.52 -5.97 23.67
C ASN A 23 10.59 -5.78 22.58
N ASN A 24 10.52 -6.56 21.52
CA ASN A 24 11.47 -6.46 20.41
C ASN A 24 11.04 -5.47 19.33
N PHE A 25 9.81 -4.94 19.41
CA PHE A 25 9.25 -3.99 18.43
C PHE A 25 9.35 -4.50 16.99
N GLU A 26 9.04 -5.77 16.78
CA GLU A 26 9.07 -6.38 15.45
C GLU A 26 8.06 -5.70 14.52
N ILE A 27 8.51 -5.28 13.34
CA ILE A 27 7.64 -4.63 12.35
C ILE A 27 6.90 -5.70 11.57
N PHE A 28 5.56 -5.68 11.65
CA PHE A 28 4.70 -6.60 10.91
C PHE A 28 4.33 -6.09 9.52
N SER A 29 4.22 -4.78 9.36
CA SER A 29 3.97 -4.18 8.07
C SER A 29 4.58 -2.80 7.96
N LEU A 30 4.87 -2.42 6.72
CA LEU A 30 5.42 -1.12 6.38
C LEU A 30 4.63 -0.57 5.21
N LYS A 31 4.22 0.70 5.29
CA LYS A 31 3.47 1.36 4.23
C LYS A 31 4.09 2.70 3.89
N GLY A 32 4.31 2.94 2.60
CA GLY A 32 4.72 4.24 2.08
C GLY A 32 3.63 4.84 1.22
N MET A 33 3.50 6.16 1.24
CA MET A 33 2.50 6.89 0.45
C MET A 33 3.13 8.03 -0.31
N LEU A 34 2.68 8.22 -1.56
CA LEU A 34 3.03 9.35 -2.40
C LEU A 34 1.74 10.04 -2.85
N ASP A 35 1.72 11.37 -2.78
CA ASP A 35 0.55 12.16 -3.19
C ASP A 35 0.57 12.39 -4.71
N TYR A 36 -0.57 12.14 -5.35
CA TYR A 36 -0.78 12.36 -6.79
C TYR A 36 -2.11 13.09 -7.00
N PRO A 37 -2.26 14.32 -6.49
CA PRO A 37 -3.55 15.03 -6.54
C PRO A 37 -4.01 15.22 -7.98
N ASN A 38 -5.13 14.60 -8.35
CA ASN A 38 -5.73 14.66 -9.69
C ASN A 38 -4.78 14.20 -10.82
N LYS A 39 -3.85 13.29 -10.50
CA LYS A 39 -2.83 12.78 -11.44
C LYS A 39 -2.88 11.25 -11.52
N ALA A 40 -4.04 10.71 -11.82
CA ALA A 40 -4.27 9.26 -11.84
C ALA A 40 -3.33 8.53 -12.82
N GLU A 41 -3.03 9.14 -13.95
CA GLU A 41 -2.15 8.55 -14.97
C GLU A 41 -0.70 8.46 -14.47
N GLU A 42 -0.21 9.53 -13.84
CA GLU A 42 1.14 9.54 -13.26
C GLU A 42 1.26 8.53 -12.12
N CYS A 43 0.20 8.40 -11.31
CA CYS A 43 0.13 7.37 -10.26
C CYS A 43 0.23 5.97 -10.86
N SER A 44 -0.51 5.71 -11.93
CA SER A 44 -0.50 4.42 -12.61
C SER A 44 0.87 4.09 -13.19
N ASP A 45 1.56 5.07 -13.77
CA ASP A 45 2.91 4.88 -14.30
C ASP A 45 3.91 4.56 -13.19
N LYS A 46 3.83 5.27 -12.07
CA LYS A 46 4.68 5.02 -10.91
C LYS A 46 4.41 3.66 -10.28
N LYS A 47 3.14 3.27 -10.20
CA LYS A 47 2.74 1.94 -9.73
C LYS A 47 3.38 0.84 -10.59
N ARG A 48 3.37 1.01 -11.90
CA ARG A 48 4.00 0.06 -12.83
C ARG A 48 5.51 -0.01 -12.64
N GLU A 49 6.15 1.14 -12.48
CA GLU A 49 7.60 1.22 -12.22
C GLU A 49 7.98 0.47 -10.95
N ILE A 50 7.27 0.72 -9.85
CA ILE A 50 7.52 0.06 -8.57
C ILE A 50 7.27 -1.46 -8.67
N THR A 51 6.18 -1.85 -9.31
CA THR A 51 5.85 -3.26 -9.53
C THR A 51 6.96 -3.98 -10.29
N ASN A 52 7.49 -3.36 -11.34
CA ASN A 52 8.57 -3.94 -12.12
C ASN A 52 9.87 -4.05 -11.33
N GLU A 53 10.18 -3.07 -10.49
CA GLU A 53 11.35 -3.14 -9.59
C GLU A 53 11.23 -4.29 -8.60
N ILE A 54 10.06 -4.48 -8.02
CA ILE A 54 9.81 -5.59 -7.09
C ILE A 54 9.97 -6.92 -7.80
N LYS A 55 9.38 -7.08 -8.99
CA LYS A 55 9.50 -8.31 -9.79
C LYS A 55 10.94 -8.65 -10.13
N SER A 56 11.76 -7.63 -10.39
CA SER A 56 13.16 -7.82 -10.78
C SER A 56 14.07 -8.16 -9.61
N ASN A 57 13.72 -7.75 -8.39
CA ASN A 57 14.60 -7.84 -7.23
C ASN A 57 14.17 -8.89 -6.19
N LEU A 58 12.91 -9.34 -6.23
CA LEU A 58 12.38 -10.28 -5.24
C LEU A 58 11.80 -11.52 -5.93
N ASN A 59 11.90 -12.64 -5.25
CA ASN A 59 11.26 -13.89 -5.69
C ASN A 59 9.80 -13.87 -5.27
N TYR A 60 8.90 -14.02 -6.22
CA TYR A 60 7.47 -14.01 -5.96
C TYR A 60 6.79 -15.27 -6.52
N GLU A 61 5.68 -15.68 -5.89
CA GLU A 61 4.88 -16.81 -6.31
C GLU A 61 3.78 -16.41 -7.27
N ASP A 62 3.12 -15.29 -6.99
CA ASP A 62 1.95 -14.84 -7.73
C ASP A 62 1.89 -13.33 -7.79
N LEU A 63 1.30 -12.82 -8.86
CA LEU A 63 1.07 -11.40 -9.03
C LEU A 63 -0.27 -11.24 -9.72
N HIS A 64 -1.18 -10.46 -9.14
CA HIS A 64 -2.48 -10.19 -9.75
C HIS A 64 -2.91 -8.74 -9.52
N SER A 65 -3.65 -8.20 -10.46
CA SER A 65 -4.13 -6.83 -10.42
C SER A 65 -5.65 -6.82 -10.51
N TYR A 66 -6.27 -5.93 -9.75
CA TYR A 66 -7.72 -5.80 -9.71
C TYR A 66 -8.14 -4.40 -9.28
N GLU A 67 -9.42 -4.09 -9.47
CA GLU A 67 -10.01 -2.84 -9.02
C GLU A 67 -10.77 -3.08 -7.72
N GLY A 68 -10.61 -2.15 -6.76
CA GLY A 68 -11.33 -2.17 -5.50
C GLY A 68 -12.23 -0.97 -5.36
N PHE A 69 -13.45 -1.18 -4.89
CA PHE A 69 -14.43 -0.12 -4.63
C PHE A 69 -14.65 -0.01 -3.13
N PHE A 70 -14.83 1.23 -2.66
CA PHE A 70 -14.94 1.52 -1.22
C PHE A 70 -16.36 1.44 -0.67
N GLY A 71 -17.32 1.01 -1.50
CA GLY A 71 -18.71 0.92 -1.10
C GLY A 71 -19.49 2.22 -1.31
N LYS A 72 -20.80 2.17 -1.05
CA LYS A 72 -21.73 3.25 -1.39
C LYS A 72 -21.44 4.58 -0.72
N LYS A 73 -20.87 4.57 0.48
CA LYS A 73 -20.56 5.80 1.24
C LYS A 73 -19.47 6.65 0.59
N LEU A 74 -18.58 6.03 -0.18
CA LEU A 74 -17.46 6.70 -0.83
C LEU A 74 -17.65 6.84 -2.33
N GLY A 75 -18.87 6.57 -2.83
CA GLY A 75 -19.29 6.84 -4.19
C GLY A 75 -18.46 6.13 -5.24
N GLU A 76 -17.95 6.90 -6.21
CA GLU A 76 -17.14 6.40 -7.32
C GLU A 76 -15.65 6.28 -7.01
N SER A 77 -15.26 6.45 -5.74
CA SER A 77 -13.87 6.26 -5.34
C SER A 77 -13.40 4.85 -5.66
N ILE A 78 -12.21 4.75 -6.24
CA ILE A 78 -11.68 3.48 -6.74
C ILE A 78 -10.20 3.32 -6.39
N ALA A 79 -9.79 2.08 -6.12
CA ALA A 79 -8.38 1.72 -5.99
C ALA A 79 -8.01 0.75 -7.11
N PHE A 80 -6.89 1.00 -7.78
CA PHE A 80 -6.29 0.08 -8.74
C PHE A 80 -5.15 -0.63 -8.03
N ILE A 81 -5.32 -1.92 -7.75
CA ILE A 81 -4.48 -2.69 -6.82
C ILE A 81 -3.66 -3.73 -7.57
N THR A 82 -2.39 -3.84 -7.22
CA THR A 82 -1.55 -4.98 -7.62
C THR A 82 -1.03 -5.65 -6.36
N ASP A 83 -1.34 -6.92 -6.19
CA ASP A 83 -0.85 -7.76 -5.10
C ASP A 83 0.25 -8.67 -5.60
N ILE A 84 1.35 -8.73 -4.87
CA ILE A 84 2.52 -9.57 -5.16
C ILE A 84 2.75 -10.47 -3.96
N ASP A 85 2.47 -11.75 -4.14
CA ASP A 85 2.71 -12.76 -3.10
C ASP A 85 4.13 -13.27 -3.21
N LEU A 86 4.91 -13.09 -2.14
CA LEU A 86 6.29 -13.52 -2.07
C LEU A 86 6.39 -14.96 -1.59
N LEU A 87 7.52 -15.59 -1.88
CA LEU A 87 7.82 -16.90 -1.33
C LEU A 87 7.85 -16.79 0.21
N GLY A 88 7.23 -17.73 0.90
CA GLY A 88 7.16 -17.73 2.36
C GLY A 88 5.93 -17.08 2.96
N GLY A 89 5.04 -16.52 2.14
CA GLY A 89 3.75 -16.00 2.60
C GLY A 89 3.70 -14.50 2.90
N ASP A 90 4.83 -13.81 2.80
CA ASP A 90 4.83 -12.35 2.88
C ASP A 90 4.25 -11.78 1.57
N ALA A 91 3.73 -10.57 1.62
CA ALA A 91 3.12 -9.96 0.44
C ALA A 91 3.37 -8.46 0.36
N ILE A 92 3.35 -7.96 -0.87
CA ILE A 92 3.45 -6.54 -1.15
C ILE A 92 2.21 -6.14 -1.93
N ARG A 93 1.61 -5.02 -1.54
CA ARG A 93 0.50 -4.42 -2.28
C ARG A 93 0.90 -3.04 -2.75
N VAL A 94 0.67 -2.76 -4.03
CA VAL A 94 0.88 -1.45 -4.63
C VAL A 94 -0.44 -0.99 -5.21
N TRP A 95 -0.92 0.18 -4.80
CA TRP A 95 -2.22 0.62 -5.31
C TRP A 95 -2.30 2.15 -5.44
N CYS A 96 -3.07 2.56 -6.45
CA CYS A 96 -3.45 3.95 -6.65
C CYS A 96 -4.90 4.12 -6.21
N THR A 97 -5.16 5.10 -5.35
CA THR A 97 -6.51 5.45 -4.93
C THR A 97 -6.91 6.77 -5.57
N THR A 98 -8.07 6.77 -6.24
CA THR A 98 -8.69 7.97 -6.78
C THR A 98 -10.02 8.16 -6.06
N TRP A 99 -10.11 9.22 -5.26
CA TRP A 99 -11.32 9.57 -4.54
C TRP A 99 -12.31 10.26 -5.46
N ASP A 100 -13.61 10.05 -5.25
CA ASP A 100 -14.61 10.79 -6.01
C ASP A 100 -14.55 12.28 -5.66
N LYS A 101 -15.06 13.10 -6.55
CA LYS A 101 -14.98 14.56 -6.40
C LYS A 101 -15.66 15.05 -5.12
N LYS A 102 -16.79 14.48 -4.77
CA LYS A 102 -17.55 14.87 -3.59
C LYS A 102 -16.73 14.68 -2.31
N ASN A 103 -16.05 13.55 -2.18
CA ASN A 103 -15.21 13.27 -1.01
C ASN A 103 -13.93 14.11 -0.99
N LYS A 104 -13.35 14.40 -2.15
CA LYS A 104 -12.22 15.33 -2.24
C LYS A 104 -12.59 16.71 -1.72
N ASP A 105 -13.73 17.22 -2.18
CA ASP A 105 -14.18 18.57 -1.83
C ASP A 105 -14.61 18.68 -0.36
N SER A 106 -15.30 17.66 0.16
CA SER A 106 -15.86 17.73 1.51
C SER A 106 -14.87 17.33 2.62
N LYS A 107 -13.92 16.45 2.32
CA LYS A 107 -12.99 15.89 3.31
C LYS A 107 -11.53 16.25 3.08
N ASN A 108 -11.23 17.02 2.02
CA ASN A 108 -9.87 17.37 1.61
C ASN A 108 -8.97 16.13 1.37
N TRP A 109 -9.55 15.06 0.88
CA TRP A 109 -8.78 13.85 0.58
C TRP A 109 -7.99 14.01 -0.71
N ILE A 110 -6.79 13.49 -0.72
CA ILE A 110 -5.85 13.56 -1.84
C ILE A 110 -5.69 12.16 -2.43
N ASP A 111 -5.68 12.08 -3.76
CA ASP A 111 -5.36 10.84 -4.45
C ASP A 111 -3.93 10.44 -4.14
N THR A 112 -3.70 9.16 -3.87
CA THR A 112 -2.40 8.66 -3.43
C THR A 112 -1.99 7.39 -4.15
N LEU A 113 -0.68 7.19 -4.26
CA LEU A 113 -0.08 5.88 -4.48
C LEU A 113 0.36 5.33 -3.14
N ASN A 114 0.06 4.06 -2.89
CA ASN A 114 0.41 3.39 -1.65
C ASN A 114 1.22 2.13 -1.97
N VAL A 115 2.25 1.88 -1.17
CA VAL A 115 3.02 0.63 -1.21
C VAL A 115 3.04 0.08 0.20
N SER A 116 2.57 -1.16 0.37
CA SER A 116 2.55 -1.82 1.67
C SER A 116 3.22 -3.17 1.57
N ALA A 117 4.15 -3.43 2.47
CA ALA A 117 4.76 -4.74 2.63
C ALA A 117 4.34 -5.30 3.98
N GLY A 118 3.82 -6.52 4.00
CA GLY A 118 3.37 -7.16 5.22
C GLY A 118 3.89 -8.58 5.35
N SER A 119 4.15 -8.99 6.58
CA SER A 119 4.57 -10.36 6.88
C SER A 119 3.38 -11.30 6.91
N LYS A 120 3.64 -12.59 6.76
CA LYS A 120 2.61 -13.61 6.92
C LYS A 120 1.89 -13.51 8.27
N PRO A 121 2.58 -13.37 9.42
CA PRO A 121 1.89 -13.19 10.70
C PRO A 121 0.96 -11.98 10.75
N PHE A 122 1.30 -10.89 10.09
CA PHE A 122 0.43 -9.71 10.00
C PHE A 122 -0.86 -10.02 9.24
N PHE A 123 -0.78 -10.68 8.10
CA PHE A 123 -1.95 -11.06 7.32
C PHE A 123 -2.80 -12.09 8.04
N ASP A 124 -2.20 -13.04 8.74
CA ASP A 124 -2.93 -14.00 9.56
C ASP A 124 -3.71 -13.30 10.68
N PHE A 125 -3.10 -12.29 11.32
CA PHE A 125 -3.76 -11.46 12.30
C PHE A 125 -4.96 -10.71 11.71
N LEU A 126 -4.79 -10.05 10.53
CA LEU A 126 -5.87 -9.33 9.87
C LEU A 126 -7.05 -10.25 9.55
N ASN A 127 -6.77 -11.42 9.01
CA ASN A 127 -7.80 -12.35 8.58
C ASN A 127 -8.53 -13.04 9.73
N ASN A 128 -7.84 -13.30 10.83
CA ASN A 128 -8.39 -14.12 11.91
C ASN A 128 -8.85 -13.32 13.12
N GLU A 129 -8.35 -12.12 13.36
CA GLU A 129 -8.59 -11.37 14.58
C GLU A 129 -9.09 -9.94 14.37
N ALA A 130 -8.50 -9.20 13.43
CA ALA A 130 -8.77 -7.77 13.32
C ALA A 130 -10.17 -7.44 12.76
N TYR A 131 -10.73 -8.32 11.93
CA TYR A 131 -12.00 -8.10 11.25
C TYR A 131 -13.10 -9.07 11.69
N LYS A 132 -12.98 -9.58 12.88
CA LYS A 132 -14.05 -10.40 13.49
C LYS A 132 -15.17 -9.56 14.07
#